data_654d26190b5a1ba565a39657bcc3cd48
#
_entry.id   654d26190b5a1ba565a39657bcc3cd48
#
_cell.length_a   1.000
_cell.length_b   1.000
_cell.length_c   1.000
_cell.angle_alpha   90.00
_cell.angle_beta   90.00
_cell.angle_gamma   90.00
#
_symmetry.space_group_name_H-M   'P 1'
#
loop_
_entity.id
_entity.type
_entity.pdbx_description
1 polymer ?
#
loop_
_entity_poly.entity_id
_entity_poly.type
_entity_poly.pdbx_seq_one_letter_code
_entity_poly.pdbx_strand_id
1 'polypeptide(L)'
;QLVVAGALSFEDGLKLVSKRAMAMQAACEAQPGTMAAILGLDDKTVEEICASIDGVVVAANYNCPGQLVISGAVEAVDAACEKAKAAGARRALRLPVGGAFHSPLMEPAKQELEKAIDDAPFRTPTCPIYQNVDAKPYTDPAAIKANLIAQLTAPVRWTYIVKNMLADGVGEFT
;
A
#
# COMPACT_ATOMS: atom_id res chain seq x y z
N GLN A 1 -0.94 12.13 -8.28
CA GLN A 1 0.45 12.59 -8.12
C GLN A 1 1.19 12.59 -9.46
N LEU A 2 1.32 11.45 -10.18
CA LEU A 2 2.08 11.33 -11.43
C LEU A 2 1.63 12.31 -12.51
N VAL A 3 0.32 12.50 -12.66
CA VAL A 3 -0.26 13.44 -13.63
C VAL A 3 0.04 14.90 -13.21
N VAL A 4 -0.18 15.22 -11.93
CA VAL A 4 0.09 16.57 -11.40
C VAL A 4 1.56 16.93 -11.52
N ALA A 5 2.46 15.98 -11.28
CA ALA A 5 3.91 16.16 -11.44
C ALA A 5 4.39 16.09 -12.91
N GLY A 6 3.51 15.92 -13.88
CA GLY A 6 3.83 15.85 -15.31
C GLY A 6 4.51 14.56 -15.78
N ALA A 7 4.59 13.54 -14.91
CA ALA A 7 5.18 12.24 -15.26
C ALA A 7 4.32 11.43 -16.25
N LEU A 8 3.01 11.67 -16.26
CA LEU A 8 2.04 11.07 -17.18
C LEU A 8 1.06 12.12 -17.68
N SER A 9 0.49 11.91 -18.87
CA SER A 9 -0.70 12.65 -19.29
C SER A 9 -1.91 12.24 -18.44
N PHE A 10 -2.94 13.08 -18.40
CA PHE A 10 -4.19 12.72 -17.71
C PHE A 10 -4.82 11.45 -18.30
N GLU A 11 -4.81 11.33 -19.64
CA GLU A 11 -5.36 10.18 -20.35
C GLU A 11 -4.62 8.89 -20.00
N ASP A 12 -3.28 8.90 -20.01
CA ASP A 12 -2.46 7.73 -19.66
C ASP A 12 -2.61 7.36 -18.19
N GLY A 13 -2.68 8.34 -17.31
CA GLY A 13 -2.95 8.15 -15.88
C GLY A 13 -4.31 7.50 -15.64
N LEU A 14 -5.36 7.94 -16.37
CA LEU A 14 -6.70 7.37 -16.28
C LEU A 14 -6.75 5.91 -16.78
N LYS A 15 -6.06 5.62 -17.90
CA LYS A 15 -5.91 4.25 -18.42
C LYS A 15 -5.25 3.33 -17.41
N LEU A 16 -4.16 3.76 -16.77
CA LEU A 16 -3.47 2.98 -15.75
C LEU A 16 -4.33 2.73 -14.51
N VAL A 17 -5.04 3.75 -14.02
CA VAL A 17 -5.96 3.59 -12.87
C VAL A 17 -7.09 2.62 -13.19
N SER A 18 -7.65 2.68 -14.40
CA SER A 18 -8.68 1.73 -14.85
C SER A 18 -8.14 0.30 -14.90
N LYS A 19 -6.98 0.10 -15.52
CA LYS A 19 -6.31 -1.22 -15.57
C LYS A 19 -6.03 -1.76 -14.16
N ARG A 20 -5.49 -0.91 -13.29
CA ARG A 20 -5.25 -1.27 -11.89
C ARG A 20 -6.52 -1.72 -11.17
N ALA A 21 -7.62 -0.98 -11.32
CA ALA A 21 -8.89 -1.31 -10.68
C ALA A 21 -9.41 -2.67 -11.14
N MET A 22 -9.36 -2.95 -12.45
CA MET A 22 -9.81 -4.22 -13.01
C MET A 22 -8.94 -5.39 -12.56
N ALA A 23 -7.62 -5.25 -12.58
CA ALA A 23 -6.69 -6.28 -12.15
C ALA A 23 -6.85 -6.60 -10.65
N MET A 24 -7.00 -5.57 -9.81
CA MET A 24 -7.25 -5.74 -8.37
C MET A 24 -8.60 -6.40 -8.09
N GLN A 25 -9.65 -6.05 -8.82
CA GLN A 25 -10.96 -6.67 -8.70
C GLN A 25 -10.88 -8.17 -9.03
N ALA A 26 -10.24 -8.53 -10.15
CA ALA A 26 -10.05 -9.92 -10.54
C ALA A 26 -9.24 -10.72 -9.50
N ALA A 27 -8.20 -10.12 -8.93
CA ALA A 27 -7.43 -10.76 -7.86
C ALA A 27 -8.26 -10.99 -6.59
N CYS A 28 -9.12 -10.04 -6.19
CA CYS A 28 -10.02 -10.18 -5.05
C CYS A 28 -11.07 -11.28 -5.25
N GLU A 29 -11.57 -11.43 -6.47
CA GLU A 29 -12.54 -12.50 -6.82
C GLU A 29 -11.88 -13.89 -6.80
N ALA A 30 -10.63 -13.98 -7.26
CA ALA A 30 -9.87 -15.24 -7.28
C ALA A 30 -9.38 -15.66 -5.89
N GLN A 31 -8.99 -14.70 -5.05
CA GLN A 31 -8.45 -14.93 -3.71
C GLN A 31 -9.11 -13.97 -2.71
N PRO A 32 -10.22 -14.36 -2.09
CA PRO A 32 -10.90 -13.55 -1.09
C PRO A 32 -9.98 -13.21 0.08
N GLY A 33 -9.99 -11.95 0.46
CA GLY A 33 -9.21 -11.45 1.57
C GLY A 33 -9.88 -10.26 2.24
N THR A 34 -9.25 -9.73 3.26
CA THR A 34 -9.78 -8.58 3.99
C THR A 34 -8.67 -7.75 4.61
N MET A 35 -9.05 -6.63 5.21
CA MET A 35 -8.17 -5.74 5.96
C MET A 35 -8.78 -5.40 7.31
N ALA A 36 -7.93 -5.05 8.27
CA ALA A 36 -8.40 -4.55 9.57
C ALA A 36 -7.52 -3.41 10.07
N ALA A 37 -8.14 -2.42 10.71
CA ALA A 37 -7.43 -1.31 11.35
C ALA A 37 -7.09 -1.67 12.80
N ILE A 38 -5.81 -1.58 13.15
CA ILE A 38 -5.29 -1.76 14.50
C ILE A 38 -4.92 -0.40 15.07
N LEU A 39 -5.50 -0.03 16.21
CA LEU A 39 -5.28 1.26 16.87
C LEU A 39 -4.72 1.08 18.27
N GLY A 40 -3.70 1.87 18.60
CA GLY A 40 -3.17 1.98 19.95
C GLY A 40 -2.00 1.04 20.26
N LEU A 41 -1.50 0.31 19.27
CA LEU A 41 -0.23 -0.42 19.33
C LEU A 41 0.82 0.29 18.48
N ASP A 42 2.09 0.06 18.80
CA ASP A 42 3.20 0.48 17.95
C ASP A 42 3.37 -0.45 16.74
N ASP A 43 4.04 0.05 15.70
CA ASP A 43 4.20 -0.65 14.42
C ASP A 43 4.88 -2.02 14.60
N LYS A 44 5.93 -2.10 15.44
CA LYS A 44 6.70 -3.32 15.67
C LYS A 44 5.85 -4.41 16.31
N THR A 45 5.06 -4.07 17.32
CA THR A 45 4.13 -5.00 17.96
C THR A 45 3.14 -5.57 16.96
N VAL A 46 2.58 -4.75 16.06
CA VAL A 46 1.65 -5.22 15.04
C VAL A 46 2.35 -6.12 14.00
N GLU A 47 3.57 -5.78 13.60
CA GLU A 47 4.38 -6.62 12.69
C GLU A 47 4.69 -7.99 13.31
N GLU A 48 5.07 -8.04 14.60
CA GLU A 48 5.32 -9.28 15.34
C GLU A 48 4.05 -10.13 15.45
N ILE A 49 2.89 -9.51 15.68
CA ILE A 49 1.61 -10.21 15.69
C ILE A 49 1.35 -10.83 14.31
N CYS A 50 1.47 -10.08 13.22
CA CYS A 50 1.27 -10.61 11.88
C CYS A 50 2.21 -11.79 11.59
N ALA A 51 3.50 -11.65 11.93
CA ALA A 51 4.49 -12.71 11.74
C ALA A 51 4.23 -13.98 12.57
N SER A 52 3.46 -13.88 13.65
CA SER A 52 3.13 -14.98 14.55
C SER A 52 1.88 -15.77 14.16
N ILE A 53 1.17 -15.33 13.10
CA ILE A 53 -0.05 -15.98 12.62
C ILE A 53 0.31 -16.98 11.52
N ASP A 54 -0.31 -18.15 11.58
CA ASP A 54 -0.28 -19.11 10.47
C ASP A 54 -1.21 -18.62 9.35
N GLY A 55 -0.65 -18.45 8.14
CA GLY A 55 -1.35 -17.90 6.99
C GLY A 55 -0.86 -16.51 6.57
N VAL A 56 -1.48 -15.95 5.52
CA VAL A 56 -1.06 -14.68 4.96
C VAL A 56 -1.76 -13.52 5.67
N VAL A 57 -1.01 -12.79 6.49
CA VAL A 57 -1.40 -11.50 7.04
C VAL A 57 -0.17 -10.62 7.22
N VAL A 58 -0.24 -9.38 6.76
CA VAL A 58 0.88 -8.43 6.78
C VAL A 58 0.44 -7.04 7.25
N ALA A 59 1.40 -6.26 7.75
CA ALA A 59 1.23 -4.82 7.94
C ALA A 59 1.17 -4.13 6.57
N ALA A 60 0.03 -3.56 6.24
CA ALA A 60 -0.27 -3.06 4.90
C ALA A 60 -0.25 -1.52 4.79
N ASN A 61 -0.76 -0.79 5.78
CA ASN A 61 -0.76 0.68 5.74
C ASN A 61 -0.30 1.27 7.07
N TYR A 62 0.83 1.97 7.03
CA TYR A 62 1.36 2.78 8.14
C TYR A 62 0.80 4.20 8.01
N ASN A 63 -0.42 4.42 8.53
CA ASN A 63 -1.17 5.66 8.30
C ASN A 63 -0.71 6.82 9.20
N CYS A 64 -0.55 6.56 10.49
CA CYS A 64 0.04 7.49 11.45
C CYS A 64 0.53 6.70 12.69
N PRO A 65 1.33 7.30 13.58
CA PRO A 65 1.74 6.64 14.81
C PRO A 65 0.55 6.08 15.60
N GLY A 66 0.58 4.78 15.89
CA GLY A 66 -0.49 4.07 16.59
C GLY A 66 -1.73 3.75 15.75
N GLN A 67 -1.66 3.91 14.43
CA GLN A 67 -2.71 3.47 13.50
C GLN A 67 -2.10 2.74 12.31
N LEU A 68 -2.23 1.43 12.30
CA LEU A 68 -1.75 0.54 11.26
C LEU A 68 -2.90 -0.31 10.73
N VAL A 69 -2.92 -0.55 9.42
CA VAL A 69 -3.87 -1.48 8.80
C VAL A 69 -3.14 -2.76 8.44
N ILE A 70 -3.71 -3.90 8.82
CA ILE A 70 -3.25 -5.23 8.43
C ILE A 70 -4.09 -5.75 7.28
N SER A 71 -3.52 -6.62 6.44
CA SER A 71 -4.14 -7.14 5.22
C SER A 71 -3.74 -8.59 4.99
N GLY A 72 -4.70 -9.42 4.55
CA GLY A 72 -4.42 -10.84 4.30
C GLY A 72 -5.65 -11.70 4.11
N ALA A 73 -5.47 -13.00 4.26
CA ALA A 73 -6.56 -13.97 4.27
C ALA A 73 -7.52 -13.69 5.44
N VAL A 74 -8.79 -13.96 5.24
CA VAL A 74 -9.85 -13.59 6.21
C VAL A 74 -9.55 -14.15 7.58
N GLU A 75 -9.27 -15.45 7.69
CA GLU A 75 -9.02 -16.16 8.94
C GLU A 75 -7.75 -15.66 9.64
N ALA A 76 -6.70 -15.36 8.85
CA ALA A 76 -5.43 -14.85 9.36
C ALA A 76 -5.58 -13.42 9.92
N VAL A 77 -6.35 -12.57 9.24
CA VAL A 77 -6.65 -11.20 9.71
C VAL A 77 -7.50 -11.26 10.99
N ASP A 78 -8.49 -12.15 11.06
CA ASP A 78 -9.34 -12.31 12.26
C ASP A 78 -8.50 -12.80 13.45
N ALA A 79 -7.61 -13.79 13.25
CA ALA A 79 -6.69 -14.25 14.29
C ALA A 79 -5.72 -13.15 14.76
N ALA A 80 -5.20 -12.35 13.81
CA ALA A 80 -4.34 -11.21 14.13
C ALA A 80 -5.09 -10.13 14.92
N CYS A 81 -6.38 -9.87 14.61
CA CYS A 81 -7.22 -8.95 15.37
C CYS A 81 -7.39 -9.39 16.83
N GLU A 82 -7.64 -10.69 17.08
CA GLU A 82 -7.77 -11.22 18.44
C GLU A 82 -6.45 -11.11 19.22
N LYS A 83 -5.32 -11.43 18.60
CA LYS A 83 -4.00 -11.23 19.23
C LYS A 83 -3.71 -9.75 19.50
N ALA A 84 -4.07 -8.85 18.60
CA ALA A 84 -3.90 -7.42 18.81
C ALA A 84 -4.73 -6.91 20.01
N LYS A 85 -5.97 -7.36 20.14
CA LYS A 85 -6.80 -7.05 21.33
C LYS A 85 -6.16 -7.55 22.61
N ALA A 86 -5.67 -8.81 22.62
CA ALA A 86 -4.96 -9.39 23.77
C ALA A 86 -3.68 -8.65 24.13
N ALA A 87 -3.00 -8.07 23.12
CA ALA A 87 -1.80 -7.24 23.31
C ALA A 87 -2.11 -5.79 23.71
N GLY A 88 -3.38 -5.42 23.92
CA GLY A 88 -3.79 -4.12 24.41
C GLY A 88 -4.15 -3.10 23.34
N ALA A 89 -4.44 -3.51 22.09
CA ALA A 89 -4.98 -2.63 21.08
C ALA A 89 -6.28 -1.96 21.57
N ARG A 90 -6.39 -0.65 21.42
CA ARG A 90 -7.63 0.07 21.75
C ARG A 90 -8.78 -0.37 20.84
N ARG A 91 -8.47 -0.67 19.58
CA ARG A 91 -9.41 -1.22 18.60
C ARG A 91 -8.67 -2.11 17.61
N ALA A 92 -9.32 -3.19 17.22
CA ALA A 92 -8.98 -4.03 16.09
C ALA A 92 -10.28 -4.25 15.32
N LEU A 93 -10.44 -3.51 14.20
CA LEU A 93 -11.69 -3.41 13.46
C LEU A 93 -11.49 -3.85 12.02
N ARG A 94 -12.25 -4.84 11.62
CA ARG A 94 -12.35 -5.25 10.22
C ARG A 94 -12.91 -4.13 9.36
N LEU A 95 -12.29 -3.89 8.21
CA LEU A 95 -12.74 -2.88 7.26
C LEU A 95 -13.76 -3.50 6.28
N PRO A 96 -14.72 -2.73 5.77
CA PRO A 96 -15.72 -3.20 4.80
C PRO A 96 -15.12 -3.26 3.39
N VAL A 97 -14.04 -4.03 3.23
CA VAL A 97 -13.34 -4.24 1.95
C VAL A 97 -13.27 -5.73 1.64
N GLY A 98 -13.42 -6.08 0.36
CA GLY A 98 -13.44 -7.46 -0.12
C GLY A 98 -12.09 -7.95 -0.66
N GLY A 99 -10.97 -7.31 -0.31
CA GLY A 99 -9.66 -7.67 -0.83
C GLY A 99 -8.53 -7.45 0.15
N ALA A 100 -7.48 -8.24 0.00
CA ALA A 100 -6.24 -8.14 0.78
C ALA A 100 -5.24 -7.22 0.09
N PHE A 101 -5.56 -5.92 0.00
CA PHE A 101 -4.70 -4.94 -0.67
C PHE A 101 -3.35 -4.79 0.03
N HIS A 102 -2.31 -4.51 -0.76
CA HIS A 102 -0.94 -4.34 -0.27
C HIS A 102 -0.38 -5.58 0.46
N SER A 103 -0.81 -6.77 0.06
CA SER A 103 -0.36 -8.05 0.58
C SER A 103 0.10 -8.97 -0.56
N PRO A 104 0.78 -10.09 -0.26
CA PRO A 104 1.16 -11.09 -1.27
C PRO A 104 -0.02 -11.63 -2.10
N LEU A 105 -1.26 -11.57 -1.59
CA LEU A 105 -2.46 -12.01 -2.30
C LEU A 105 -2.79 -11.14 -3.53
N MET A 106 -2.15 -9.97 -3.68
CA MET A 106 -2.27 -9.11 -4.86
C MET A 106 -1.24 -9.42 -5.97
N GLU A 107 -0.43 -10.48 -5.84
CA GLU A 107 0.58 -10.83 -6.86
C GLU A 107 -0.01 -11.04 -8.27
N PRO A 108 -1.20 -11.66 -8.47
CA PRO A 108 -1.81 -11.75 -9.80
C PRO A 108 -2.13 -10.38 -10.41
N ALA A 109 -2.64 -9.45 -9.61
CA ALA A 109 -2.91 -8.09 -10.06
C ALA A 109 -1.64 -7.33 -10.41
N LYS A 110 -0.54 -7.55 -9.68
CA LYS A 110 0.76 -6.95 -9.96
C LYS A 110 1.29 -7.38 -11.32
N GLN A 111 1.26 -8.69 -11.63
CA GLN A 111 1.72 -9.22 -12.92
C GLN A 111 0.93 -8.68 -14.11
N GLU A 112 -0.37 -8.49 -13.96
CA GLU A 112 -1.21 -7.88 -14.99
C GLU A 112 -0.92 -6.38 -15.17
N LEU A 113 -0.77 -5.65 -14.06
CA LEU A 113 -0.53 -4.21 -14.10
C LEU A 113 0.88 -3.87 -14.57
N GLU A 114 1.88 -4.71 -14.34
CA GLU A 114 3.27 -4.53 -14.78
C GLU A 114 3.34 -4.23 -16.27
N LYS A 115 2.66 -5.01 -17.10
CA LYS A 115 2.60 -4.79 -18.55
C LYS A 115 2.06 -3.40 -18.91
N ALA A 116 1.00 -2.98 -18.24
CA ALA A 116 0.40 -1.68 -18.49
C ALA A 116 1.28 -0.51 -18.03
N ILE A 117 2.06 -0.70 -16.97
CA ILE A 117 3.04 0.29 -16.49
C ILE A 117 4.23 0.38 -17.46
N ASP A 118 4.72 -0.76 -17.96
CA ASP A 118 5.85 -0.80 -18.89
C ASP A 118 5.52 -0.12 -20.22
N ASP A 119 4.30 -0.31 -20.71
CA ASP A 119 3.82 0.30 -21.95
C ASP A 119 3.50 1.80 -21.80
N ALA A 120 3.31 2.29 -20.57
CA ALA A 120 2.94 3.67 -20.34
C ALA A 120 4.12 4.64 -20.58
N PRO A 121 3.87 5.81 -21.24
CA PRO A 121 4.90 6.77 -21.63
C PRO A 121 5.28 7.71 -20.47
N PHE A 122 5.97 7.17 -19.46
CA PHE A 122 6.46 7.97 -18.34
C PHE A 122 7.51 8.98 -18.77
N ARG A 123 7.42 10.18 -18.20
CA ARG A 123 8.37 11.28 -18.37
C ARG A 123 8.98 11.64 -17.02
N THR A 124 10.09 12.33 -17.05
CA THR A 124 10.68 12.92 -15.84
C THR A 124 9.69 13.91 -15.22
N PRO A 125 9.30 13.72 -13.95
CA PRO A 125 8.39 14.63 -13.27
C PRO A 125 9.03 15.99 -13.03
N THR A 126 8.22 17.04 -12.92
CA THR A 126 8.64 18.41 -12.63
C THR A 126 9.07 18.63 -11.17
N CYS A 127 8.71 17.71 -10.29
CA CYS A 127 9.10 17.70 -8.87
C CYS A 127 9.29 16.27 -8.39
N PRO A 128 10.03 16.04 -7.29
CA PRO A 128 10.18 14.70 -6.71
C PRO A 128 8.85 14.11 -6.29
N ILE A 129 8.67 12.81 -6.55
CA ILE A 129 7.47 12.04 -6.17
C ILE A 129 7.85 11.06 -5.07
N TYR A 130 7.32 11.25 -3.87
CA TYR A 130 7.49 10.29 -2.78
C TYR A 130 6.62 9.08 -3.02
N GLN A 131 7.24 7.89 -2.98
CA GLN A 131 6.56 6.62 -3.25
C GLN A 131 6.47 5.74 -2.00
N ASN A 132 5.38 5.00 -1.88
CA ASN A 132 5.05 4.25 -0.67
C ASN A 132 6.00 3.09 -0.36
N VAL A 133 6.63 2.48 -1.37
CA VAL A 133 7.42 1.25 -1.22
C VAL A 133 8.54 1.42 -0.19
N ASP A 134 9.26 2.53 -0.28
CA ASP A 134 10.40 2.85 0.60
C ASP A 134 10.32 4.26 1.22
N ALA A 135 9.24 4.98 0.95
CA ALA A 135 8.96 6.34 1.43
C ALA A 135 9.94 7.42 0.93
N LYS A 136 10.66 7.18 -0.18
CA LYS A 136 11.67 8.09 -0.73
C LYS A 136 11.16 8.88 -1.92
N PRO A 137 11.79 10.07 -2.22
CA PRO A 137 11.50 10.86 -3.40
C PRO A 137 12.21 10.31 -4.64
N TYR A 138 11.52 10.34 -5.79
CA TYR A 138 12.04 9.90 -7.08
C TYR A 138 11.71 10.91 -8.20
N THR A 139 12.64 11.07 -9.13
CA THR A 139 12.49 11.84 -10.37
C THR A 139 12.80 10.99 -11.61
N ASP A 140 13.46 9.84 -11.43
CA ASP A 140 13.77 8.92 -12.52
C ASP A 140 12.53 8.10 -12.91
N PRO A 141 12.07 8.17 -14.19
CA PRO A 141 10.91 7.42 -14.65
C PRO A 141 11.04 5.90 -14.49
N ALA A 142 12.23 5.32 -14.64
CA ALA A 142 12.44 3.89 -14.51
C ALA A 142 12.27 3.44 -13.05
N ALA A 143 12.84 4.17 -12.11
CA ALA A 143 12.66 3.91 -10.67
C ALA A 143 11.19 4.08 -10.25
N ILE A 144 10.50 5.11 -10.78
CA ILE A 144 9.07 5.34 -10.51
C ILE A 144 8.23 4.16 -10.99
N LYS A 145 8.47 3.65 -12.20
CA LYS A 145 7.78 2.45 -12.74
C LYS A 145 7.99 1.23 -11.84
N ALA A 146 9.25 0.92 -11.52
CA ALA A 146 9.59 -0.23 -10.67
C ALA A 146 8.87 -0.18 -9.31
N ASN A 147 8.84 0.98 -8.68
CA ASN A 147 8.16 1.18 -7.41
C ASN A 147 6.63 1.06 -7.53
N LEU A 148 6.03 1.51 -8.64
CA LEU A 148 4.60 1.36 -8.90
C LEU A 148 4.20 -0.11 -9.05
N ILE A 149 5.02 -0.91 -9.72
CA ILE A 149 4.82 -2.35 -9.85
C ILE A 149 4.92 -3.02 -8.48
N ALA A 150 5.98 -2.72 -7.72
CA ALA A 150 6.19 -3.29 -6.39
C ALA A 150 5.07 -2.92 -5.41
N GLN A 151 4.45 -1.75 -5.57
CA GLN A 151 3.46 -1.19 -4.63
C GLN A 151 2.22 -2.06 -4.43
N LEU A 152 1.80 -2.87 -5.41
CA LEU A 152 0.58 -3.67 -5.28
C LEU A 152 0.68 -4.71 -4.17
N THR A 153 1.88 -5.23 -3.93
CA THR A 153 2.17 -6.23 -2.88
C THR A 153 2.98 -5.66 -1.72
N ALA A 154 3.37 -4.37 -1.80
CA ALA A 154 4.17 -3.69 -0.79
C ALA A 154 3.31 -2.75 0.07
N PRO A 155 3.71 -2.48 1.32
CA PRO A 155 2.96 -1.61 2.22
C PRO A 155 2.92 -0.16 1.77
N VAL A 156 1.89 0.55 2.21
CA VAL A 156 1.77 2.02 2.13
C VAL A 156 2.46 2.63 3.35
N ARG A 157 3.60 3.26 3.15
CA ARG A 157 4.44 3.84 4.23
C ARG A 157 4.16 5.33 4.44
N TRP A 158 2.89 5.71 4.57
CA TRP A 158 2.48 7.11 4.63
C TRP A 158 3.12 7.90 5.77
N THR A 159 3.17 7.33 6.97
CA THR A 159 3.86 7.94 8.13
C THR A 159 5.31 8.29 7.82
N TYR A 160 6.01 7.39 7.13
CA TYR A 160 7.42 7.59 6.79
C TYR A 160 7.60 8.60 5.66
N ILE A 161 6.68 8.63 4.68
CA ILE A 161 6.65 9.66 3.64
C ILE A 161 6.57 11.05 4.26
N VAL A 162 5.61 11.27 5.15
CA VAL A 162 5.44 12.57 5.82
C VAL A 162 6.67 12.95 6.64
N LYS A 163 7.26 12.00 7.38
CA LYS A 163 8.50 12.24 8.14
C LYS A 163 9.67 12.63 7.22
N ASN A 164 9.82 11.95 6.09
CA ASN A 164 10.89 12.24 5.13
C ASN A 164 10.67 13.59 4.44
N MET A 165 9.43 13.91 4.04
CA MET A 165 9.09 15.23 3.51
C MET A 165 9.44 16.36 4.49
N LEU A 166 9.12 16.20 5.78
CA LEU A 166 9.49 17.18 6.82
C LEU A 166 11.00 17.30 6.96
N ALA A 167 11.74 16.18 6.94
CA ALA A 167 13.20 16.17 7.01
C ALA A 167 13.83 16.83 5.78
N ASP A 168 13.22 16.72 4.61
CA ASP A 168 13.65 17.37 3.36
C ASP A 168 13.21 18.84 3.26
N GLY A 169 12.58 19.40 4.32
CA GLY A 169 12.26 20.82 4.43
C GLY A 169 10.88 21.21 3.90
N VAL A 170 9.98 20.26 3.62
CA VAL A 170 8.60 20.57 3.27
C VAL A 170 7.86 21.08 4.51
N GLY A 171 7.47 22.35 4.49
CA GLY A 171 6.83 23.03 5.63
C GLY A 171 5.30 23.18 5.52
N GLU A 172 4.74 22.91 4.35
CA GLU A 172 3.31 23.10 4.08
C GLU A 172 2.73 21.90 3.32
N PHE A 173 1.56 21.46 3.75
CA PHE A 173 0.82 20.35 3.13
C PHE A 173 -0.59 20.85 2.78
N THR A 174 -1.02 20.64 1.54
CA THR A 174 -2.33 21.03 0.99
C THR A 174 -3.12 19.81 0.48
#